data_59773abe9a3018c4aafff55efb11dbe3
#
_entry.id   59773abe9a3018c4aafff55efb11dbe3
#
_cell.length_a   1.000
_cell.length_b   1.000
_cell.length_c   1.000
_cell.angle_alpha   90.00
_cell.angle_beta   90.00
_cell.angle_gamma   90.00
#
_symmetry.space_group_name_H-M   'P 1'
#
loop_
_entity.id
_entity.type
_entity.pdbx_description
1 polymer ?
#
loop_
_entity_poly.entity_id
_entity_poly.type
_entity_poly.pdbx_seq_one_letter_code
_entity_poly.pdbx_strand_id
1 'polypeptide(L)'
;MSKQIIKTDKAPAPIGPYNQAVKTGELLFISGQVAIDPSTNDLIKGSVKDEAHQVMKNLKAILDEAKLTFEHVVKTTIFLSDMSLFAEVNEVYGSYFNGDYPARETVAVKGLPKNVNVEISMTATVSL
;
A
#
# COMPACT_ATOMS: atom_id res chain seq x y z
N MET A 1 7.10 -13.27 22.34
CA MET A 1 6.32 -12.87 21.19
C MET A 1 7.19 -12.75 19.95
N SER A 2 6.80 -13.39 18.89
CA SER A 2 7.59 -13.40 17.67
C SER A 2 7.00 -12.48 16.61
N LYS A 3 7.83 -12.05 15.69
CA LYS A 3 7.35 -11.36 14.52
C LYS A 3 7.31 -12.36 13.36
N GLN A 4 6.21 -12.35 12.63
CA GLN A 4 6.01 -13.23 11.49
C GLN A 4 6.17 -12.42 10.20
N ILE A 5 7.00 -12.89 9.29
CA ILE A 5 7.22 -12.24 8.01
C ILE A 5 6.13 -12.68 7.03
N ILE A 6 5.50 -11.71 6.37
CA ILE A 6 4.53 -11.97 5.31
C ILE A 6 5.21 -11.64 3.99
N LYS A 7 5.12 -12.55 3.04
CA LYS A 7 5.82 -12.45 1.78
C LYS A 7 4.99 -13.09 0.66
N THR A 8 4.87 -12.41 -0.48
CA THR A 8 4.14 -12.92 -1.64
C THR A 8 4.82 -12.46 -2.93
N ASP A 9 4.81 -13.30 -3.96
CA ASP A 9 5.30 -12.91 -5.31
C ASP A 9 4.24 -12.12 -6.08
N LYS A 10 3.05 -11.95 -5.52
CA LYS A 10 1.98 -11.16 -6.15
C LYS A 10 2.06 -9.68 -5.80
N ALA A 11 3.10 -9.27 -5.09
CA ALA A 11 3.46 -7.89 -4.85
C ALA A 11 4.96 -7.75 -5.11
N PRO A 12 5.46 -6.53 -5.35
CA PRO A 12 6.88 -6.34 -5.65
C PRO A 12 7.79 -6.84 -4.52
N ALA A 13 8.87 -7.51 -4.89
CA ALA A 13 9.88 -7.95 -3.92
C ALA A 13 10.55 -6.71 -3.31
N PRO A 14 10.97 -6.80 -2.02
CA PRO A 14 11.71 -5.71 -1.40
C PRO A 14 13.02 -5.44 -2.14
N ILE A 15 13.34 -4.17 -2.31
CA ILE A 15 14.56 -3.73 -2.98
C ILE A 15 15.62 -3.28 -1.99
N GLY A 16 15.46 -3.62 -0.71
CA GLY A 16 16.40 -3.25 0.35
C GLY A 16 16.19 -4.10 1.58
N PRO A 17 16.76 -3.71 2.71
CA PRO A 17 16.71 -4.50 3.94
C PRO A 17 15.38 -4.30 4.69
N TYR A 18 14.28 -4.71 4.07
CA TYR A 18 12.96 -4.65 4.70
C TYR A 18 12.08 -5.78 4.15
N ASN A 19 10.96 -6.03 4.81
CA ASN A 19 9.99 -7.03 4.38
C ASN A 19 8.74 -6.34 3.84
N GLN A 20 7.97 -7.05 3.01
CA GLN A 20 6.70 -6.53 2.51
C GLN A 20 5.76 -6.24 3.66
N ALA A 21 5.67 -7.12 4.63
CA ALA A 21 4.85 -6.90 5.81
C ALA A 21 5.34 -7.75 6.97
N VAL A 22 5.02 -7.29 8.17
CA VAL A 22 5.39 -7.96 9.42
C VAL A 22 4.15 -8.03 10.31
N LYS A 23 3.83 -9.23 10.77
CA LYS A 23 2.75 -9.46 11.71
C LYS A 23 3.34 -9.65 13.10
N THR A 24 2.78 -8.94 14.07
CA THR A 24 3.13 -9.12 15.47
C THR A 24 1.90 -8.90 16.34
N GLY A 25 1.56 -9.88 17.18
CA GLY A 25 0.34 -9.84 17.98
C GLY A 25 -0.88 -9.68 17.08
N GLU A 26 -1.69 -8.69 17.35
CA GLU A 26 -2.93 -8.41 16.61
C GLU A 26 -2.73 -7.46 15.42
N LEU A 27 -1.49 -7.07 15.11
CA LEU A 27 -1.22 -6.06 14.10
C LEU A 27 -0.40 -6.61 12.94
N LEU A 28 -0.71 -6.10 11.75
CA LEU A 28 0.06 -6.32 10.54
C LEU A 28 0.53 -4.96 10.03
N PHE A 29 1.85 -4.82 9.91
CA PHE A 29 2.46 -3.59 9.36
C PHE A 29 2.88 -3.85 7.94
N ILE A 30 2.38 -3.07 6.99
CA ILE A 30 2.65 -3.25 5.56
C ILE A 30 3.52 -2.10 5.09
N SER A 31 4.67 -2.43 4.50
CA SER A 31 5.60 -1.46 3.95
C SER A 31 4.97 -0.67 2.82
N GLY A 32 5.44 0.55 2.61
CA GLY A 32 4.96 1.41 1.54
C GLY A 32 5.07 0.73 0.18
N GLN A 33 3.98 0.75 -0.56
CA GLN A 33 3.91 0.17 -1.90
C GLN A 33 3.90 1.29 -2.93
N VAL A 34 4.65 1.08 -4.00
CA VAL A 34 4.69 1.96 -5.16
C VAL A 34 4.15 1.20 -6.37
N ALA A 35 3.94 1.88 -7.49
CA ALA A 35 3.24 1.31 -8.63
C ALA A 35 4.12 0.42 -9.51
N ILE A 36 4.74 -0.58 -8.91
CA ILE A 36 5.50 -1.59 -9.63
C ILE A 36 4.57 -2.78 -9.90
N ASP A 37 4.51 -3.22 -11.16
CA ASP A 37 3.79 -4.42 -11.53
C ASP A 37 4.67 -5.62 -11.19
N PRO A 38 4.25 -6.50 -10.26
CA PRO A 38 5.09 -7.62 -9.84
C PRO A 38 5.32 -8.66 -10.94
N SER A 39 4.48 -8.69 -11.97
CA SER A 39 4.64 -9.66 -13.07
C SER A 39 5.76 -9.25 -14.03
N THR A 40 6.05 -7.97 -14.16
CA THR A 40 7.10 -7.45 -15.05
C THR A 40 8.25 -6.82 -14.31
N ASN A 41 8.03 -6.46 -13.04
CA ASN A 41 8.97 -5.71 -12.21
C ASN A 41 9.22 -4.29 -12.72
N ASP A 42 8.30 -3.78 -13.55
CA ASP A 42 8.38 -2.42 -14.10
C ASP A 42 7.36 -1.50 -13.45
N LEU A 43 7.68 -0.21 -13.45
CA LEU A 43 6.74 0.82 -13.01
C LEU A 43 5.58 0.92 -14.01
N ILE A 44 4.37 1.09 -13.48
CA ILE A 44 3.21 1.39 -14.31
C ILE A 44 3.39 2.78 -14.90
N LYS A 45 3.21 2.89 -16.19
CA LYS A 45 3.23 4.17 -16.91
C LYS A 45 1.82 4.50 -17.34
N GLY A 46 1.47 5.78 -17.29
CA GLY A 46 0.13 6.23 -17.61
C GLY A 46 -0.30 7.29 -16.62
N SER A 47 -1.57 7.25 -16.23
CA SER A 47 -2.12 8.27 -15.34
C SER A 47 -1.79 7.96 -13.88
N VAL A 48 -1.90 8.97 -13.02
CA VAL A 48 -1.74 8.76 -11.58
C VAL A 48 -2.83 7.83 -11.03
N LYS A 49 -4.00 7.80 -11.66
CA LYS A 49 -5.04 6.84 -11.28
C LYS A 49 -4.59 5.41 -11.53
N ASP A 50 -3.93 5.16 -12.66
CA ASP A 50 -3.39 3.82 -12.96
C ASP A 50 -2.31 3.44 -11.95
N GLU A 51 -1.44 4.39 -11.58
CA GLU A 51 -0.43 4.16 -10.55
C GLU A 51 -1.11 3.81 -9.21
N ALA A 52 -2.10 4.59 -8.82
CA ALA A 52 -2.80 4.37 -7.55
C ALA A 52 -3.49 3.01 -7.52
N HIS A 53 -4.10 2.58 -8.64
CA HIS A 53 -4.70 1.24 -8.72
C HIS A 53 -3.65 0.14 -8.53
N GLN A 54 -2.48 0.28 -9.16
CA GLN A 54 -1.43 -0.72 -8.99
C GLN A 54 -0.94 -0.78 -7.55
N VAL A 55 -0.79 0.37 -6.90
CA VAL A 55 -0.41 0.43 -5.48
C VAL A 55 -1.43 -0.33 -4.63
N MET A 56 -2.72 -0.08 -4.86
CA MET A 56 -3.78 -0.76 -4.10
C MET A 56 -3.82 -2.26 -4.39
N LYS A 57 -3.56 -2.68 -5.62
CA LYS A 57 -3.46 -4.09 -5.96
C LYS A 57 -2.30 -4.77 -5.24
N ASN A 58 -1.17 -4.08 -5.13
CA ASN A 58 -0.02 -4.61 -4.41
C ASN A 58 -0.34 -4.78 -2.92
N LEU A 59 -1.01 -3.78 -2.32
CA LEU A 59 -1.44 -3.86 -0.93
C LEU A 59 -2.43 -5.00 -0.73
N LYS A 60 -3.37 -5.16 -1.68
CA LYS A 60 -4.34 -6.24 -1.62
C LYS A 60 -3.65 -7.62 -1.64
N ALA A 61 -2.65 -7.79 -2.48
CA ALA A 61 -1.91 -9.05 -2.57
C ALA A 61 -1.24 -9.39 -1.23
N ILE A 62 -0.68 -8.40 -0.56
CA ILE A 62 -0.04 -8.60 0.75
C ILE A 62 -1.08 -8.92 1.82
N LEU A 63 -2.21 -8.21 1.82
CA LEU A 63 -3.32 -8.51 2.72
C LEU A 63 -3.84 -9.92 2.49
N ASP A 64 -4.04 -10.32 1.23
CA ASP A 64 -4.50 -11.67 0.87
C ASP A 64 -3.54 -12.74 1.41
N GLU A 65 -2.24 -12.52 1.31
CA GLU A 65 -1.24 -13.45 1.83
C GLU A 65 -1.39 -13.62 3.35
N ALA A 66 -1.74 -12.55 4.04
CA ALA A 66 -1.98 -12.58 5.49
C ALA A 66 -3.41 -13.04 5.83
N LYS A 67 -4.22 -13.38 4.83
CA LYS A 67 -5.62 -13.79 4.97
C LYS A 67 -6.50 -12.68 5.55
N LEU A 68 -6.21 -11.45 5.15
CA LEU A 68 -6.93 -10.24 5.56
C LEU A 68 -7.50 -9.53 4.32
N THR A 69 -8.39 -8.58 4.56
CA THR A 69 -8.97 -7.74 3.52
C THR A 69 -8.78 -6.27 3.89
N PHE A 70 -9.20 -5.37 3.01
CA PHE A 70 -9.16 -3.94 3.33
C PHE A 70 -10.01 -3.57 4.54
N GLU A 71 -11.00 -4.38 4.91
CA GLU A 71 -11.80 -4.14 6.12
C GLU A 71 -10.97 -4.23 7.41
N HIS A 72 -9.84 -4.92 7.35
CA HIS A 72 -8.94 -5.06 8.50
C HIS A 72 -7.99 -3.88 8.65
N VAL A 73 -7.90 -3.01 7.62
CA VAL A 73 -6.97 -1.88 7.67
C VAL A 73 -7.50 -0.82 8.63
N VAL A 74 -6.66 -0.40 9.56
CA VAL A 74 -7.04 0.60 10.58
C VAL A 74 -6.31 1.93 10.39
N LYS A 75 -5.18 1.92 9.67
CA LYS A 75 -4.39 3.13 9.45
C LYS A 75 -3.74 3.08 8.07
N THR A 76 -3.81 4.20 7.37
CA THR A 76 -3.17 4.37 6.07
C THR A 76 -2.36 5.65 6.06
N THR A 77 -1.21 5.62 5.41
CA THR A 77 -0.43 6.82 5.10
C THR A 77 -0.23 6.89 3.60
N ILE A 78 -0.62 8.00 2.99
CA ILE A 78 -0.43 8.25 1.57
C ILE A 78 0.61 9.35 1.39
N PHE A 79 1.67 9.05 0.64
CA PHE A 79 2.69 10.01 0.25
C PHE A 79 2.52 10.33 -1.22
N LEU A 80 2.51 11.62 -1.56
CA LEU A 80 2.35 12.10 -2.94
C LEU A 80 3.55 12.92 -3.35
N SER A 81 3.86 12.91 -4.65
CA SER A 81 4.88 13.79 -5.19
C SER A 81 4.41 15.25 -5.25
N ASP A 82 3.08 15.47 -5.29
CA ASP A 82 2.49 16.80 -5.34
C ASP A 82 1.04 16.72 -4.87
N MET A 83 0.59 17.71 -4.10
CA MET A 83 -0.79 17.72 -3.59
C MET A 83 -1.85 17.93 -4.68
N SER A 84 -1.45 18.38 -5.86
CA SER A 84 -2.38 18.46 -6.99
C SER A 84 -2.92 17.08 -7.41
N LEU A 85 -2.26 16.00 -6.99
CA LEU A 85 -2.67 14.63 -7.29
C LEU A 85 -3.69 14.08 -6.29
N PHE A 86 -3.97 14.84 -5.23
CA PHE A 86 -4.79 14.36 -4.11
C PHE A 86 -6.16 13.83 -4.55
N ALA A 87 -6.87 14.60 -5.36
CA ALA A 87 -8.25 14.26 -5.73
C ALA A 87 -8.33 12.93 -6.51
N GLU A 88 -7.41 12.74 -7.45
CA GLU A 88 -7.40 11.52 -8.28
C GLU A 88 -6.99 10.29 -7.47
N VAL A 89 -5.97 10.42 -6.64
CA VAL A 89 -5.52 9.32 -5.78
C VAL A 89 -6.61 8.98 -4.76
N ASN A 90 -7.23 10.00 -4.20
CA ASN A 90 -8.29 9.83 -3.21
C ASN A 90 -9.48 9.06 -3.78
N GLU A 91 -9.86 9.33 -5.02
CA GLU A 91 -10.95 8.63 -5.70
C GLU A 91 -10.64 7.14 -5.86
N VAL A 92 -9.44 6.82 -6.34
CA VAL A 92 -9.00 5.43 -6.50
C VAL A 92 -8.94 4.72 -5.16
N TYR A 93 -8.28 5.35 -4.18
CA TYR A 93 -8.15 4.79 -2.85
C TYR A 93 -9.51 4.44 -2.25
N GLY A 94 -10.44 5.39 -2.28
CA GLY A 94 -11.77 5.21 -1.70
C GLY A 94 -12.56 4.07 -2.34
N SER A 95 -12.30 3.77 -3.62
CA SER A 95 -13.02 2.72 -4.33
C SER A 95 -12.74 1.31 -3.81
N TYR A 96 -11.71 1.14 -2.99
CA TYR A 96 -11.36 -0.15 -2.41
C TYR A 96 -12.00 -0.40 -1.04
N PHE A 97 -12.77 0.56 -0.53
CA PHE A 97 -13.43 0.45 0.78
C PHE A 97 -14.94 0.57 0.65
N ASN A 98 -15.67 -0.06 1.56
CA ASN A 98 -17.14 -0.03 1.59
C ASN A 98 -17.68 0.89 2.70
N GLY A 99 -16.98 1.95 3.03
CA GLY A 99 -17.25 2.76 4.21
C GLY A 99 -16.36 2.31 5.35
N ASP A 100 -16.60 2.80 6.55
CA ASP A 100 -15.75 2.49 7.72
C ASP A 100 -14.28 2.63 7.39
N TYR A 101 -13.92 3.77 6.79
CA TYR A 101 -12.57 4.02 6.31
C TYR A 101 -11.54 4.02 7.45
N PRO A 102 -10.31 3.58 7.18
CA PRO A 102 -9.25 3.67 8.20
C PRO A 102 -8.91 5.13 8.51
N ALA A 103 -8.25 5.35 9.63
CA ALA A 103 -7.62 6.62 9.90
C ALA A 103 -6.52 6.85 8.87
N ARG A 104 -6.31 8.09 8.43
CA ARG A 104 -5.38 8.37 7.34
C ARG A 104 -4.78 9.76 7.44
N GLU A 105 -3.52 9.90 7.01
CA GLU A 105 -2.97 11.19 6.60
C GLU A 105 -2.47 11.08 5.17
N THR A 106 -2.49 12.19 4.46
CA THR A 106 -1.97 12.30 3.10
C THR A 106 -1.11 13.54 3.02
N VAL A 107 0.14 13.38 2.61
CA VAL A 107 1.10 14.48 2.53
C VAL A 107 1.87 14.42 1.22
N ALA A 108 2.26 15.59 0.71
CA ALA A 108 3.21 15.67 -0.38
C ALA A 108 4.61 15.66 0.25
N VAL A 109 5.52 14.95 -0.38
CA VAL A 109 6.89 14.82 0.10
C VAL A 109 7.85 15.35 -0.95
N LYS A 110 9.10 15.59 -0.55
CA LYS A 110 10.11 16.12 -1.45
C LYS A 110 10.43 15.16 -2.59
N GLY A 111 10.39 13.86 -2.34
CA GLY A 111 10.62 12.85 -3.35
C GLY A 111 10.24 11.48 -2.86
N LEU A 112 10.00 10.57 -3.80
CA LEU A 112 9.64 9.19 -3.53
C LEU A 112 10.61 8.25 -4.25
N PRO A 113 10.76 7.00 -3.77
CA PRO A 113 11.61 6.02 -4.46
C PRO A 113 11.23 5.92 -5.93
N LYS A 114 12.23 5.80 -6.81
CA LYS A 114 12.04 5.65 -8.26
C LYS A 114 11.27 6.81 -8.89
N ASN A 115 11.20 7.95 -8.21
CA ASN A 115 10.48 9.15 -8.69
C ASN A 115 9.01 8.90 -9.00
N VAL A 116 8.38 8.00 -8.25
CA VAL A 116 6.94 7.73 -8.41
C VAL A 116 6.11 8.89 -7.87
N ASN A 117 4.82 8.87 -8.18
CA ASN A 117 3.88 9.92 -7.75
C ASN A 117 3.15 9.57 -6.47
N VAL A 118 3.03 8.30 -6.13
CA VAL A 118 2.25 7.87 -4.97
C VAL A 118 2.91 6.66 -4.31
N GLU A 119 2.90 6.68 -2.98
CA GLU A 119 3.32 5.54 -2.16
C GLU A 119 2.34 5.43 -0.99
N ILE A 120 1.88 4.21 -0.70
CA ILE A 120 0.90 3.98 0.36
C ILE A 120 1.38 2.86 1.27
N SER A 121 1.34 3.11 2.59
CA SER A 121 1.57 2.09 3.60
C SER A 121 0.33 1.93 4.46
N MET A 122 0.17 0.76 5.07
CA MET A 122 -1.00 0.45 5.88
C MET A 122 -0.64 -0.33 7.12
N THR A 123 -1.48 -0.19 8.14
CA THR A 123 -1.47 -1.03 9.32
C THR A 123 -2.84 -1.68 9.41
N ALA A 124 -2.87 -2.99 9.60
CA ALA A 124 -4.12 -3.75 9.71
C ALA A 124 -4.20 -4.47 11.05
N THR A 125 -5.42 -4.77 11.47
CA THR A 125 -5.66 -5.64 12.62
C THR A 125 -5.97 -7.03 12.11
N VAL A 126 -5.53 -8.08 12.82
CA VAL A 126 -5.78 -9.46 12.40
C VAL A 126 -7.14 -9.96 12.89
N SER A 127 -7.80 -9.23 13.78
CA SER A 127 -9.16 -9.57 14.24
C SER A 127 -10.07 -8.37 14.10
N LEU A 128 -11.29 -8.61 13.64
CA LEU A 128 -12.31 -7.58 13.49
C LEU A 128 -13.21 -7.49 14.71
#